data_3892cf198e083cf230bb8f3aa46431ae
#
_entry.id   3892cf198e083cf230bb8f3aa46431ae
#
_cell.length_a   1.000
_cell.length_b   1.000
_cell.length_c   1.000
_cell.angle_alpha   90.00
_cell.angle_beta   90.00
_cell.angle_gamma   90.00
#
_symmetry.space_group_name_H-M   'P 1'
#
loop_
_entity.id
_entity.type
_entity.pdbx_description
1 polymer ?
#
loop_
_entity_poly.entity_id
_entity_poly.type
_entity_poly.pdbx_seq_one_letter_code
_entity_poly.pdbx_strand_id
1 'polypeptide(L)'
;MALETRPYDTAEHLKTPEHIAAYLDAVLEDNDPALLAHALGVVARAQGMAEIAQETGRSREQLYRTLSEKGNPQLDTLMGVLKAMGLRLSIQPVGA
;
A
#
# COMPACT_ATOMS: atom_id res chain seq x y z
N MET A 1 12.44 -21.61 14.91
CA MET A 1 12.45 -21.17 14.56
C MET A 1 12.32 -20.28 14.31
N ALA A 2 12.62 -20.05 14.44
CA ALA A 2 12.48 -19.05 14.38
C ALA A 2 11.87 -18.53 13.48
N LEU A 3 11.45 -18.09 13.51
CA LEU A 3 10.89 -17.62 12.69
C LEU A 3 11.25 -16.49 12.37
N GLU A 4 11.97 -16.30 11.71
CA GLU A 4 12.34 -15.17 11.23
C GLU A 4 11.46 -14.60 10.35
N THR A 5 11.26 -13.37 10.34
CA THR A 5 10.48 -12.66 9.44
C THR A 5 11.18 -12.55 8.18
N ARG A 6 10.55 -12.92 7.11
CA ARG A 6 11.09 -12.75 5.79
C ARG A 6 10.21 -11.83 5.01
N PRO A 7 10.73 -11.15 3.98
CA PRO A 7 9.92 -10.20 3.22
C PRO A 7 8.65 -10.81 2.65
N TYR A 8 8.73 -12.04 2.17
CA TYR A 8 7.52 -12.62 1.60
C TYR A 8 6.51 -12.99 2.68
N ASP A 9 6.94 -13.16 3.92
CA ASP A 9 5.99 -13.39 5.01
C ASP A 9 5.14 -12.16 5.24
N THR A 10 5.74 -10.99 5.13
CA THR A 10 4.99 -9.75 5.23
C THR A 10 3.93 -9.70 4.15
N ALA A 11 4.31 -10.02 2.92
CA ALA A 11 3.36 -10.00 1.82
C ALA A 11 2.22 -10.97 2.06
N GLU A 12 2.50 -12.13 2.63
CA GLU A 12 1.46 -13.11 2.87
C GLU A 12 0.47 -12.64 3.91
N HIS A 13 0.92 -11.83 4.86
CA HIS A 13 0.03 -11.31 5.88
C HIS A 13 -0.79 -10.12 5.40
N LEU A 14 -0.47 -9.58 4.23
CA LEU A 14 -1.16 -8.38 3.75
C LEU A 14 -2.29 -8.76 2.80
N LYS A 15 -3.20 -9.62 3.24
CA LYS A 15 -4.28 -10.07 2.40
C LYS A 15 -5.65 -9.60 2.86
N THR A 16 -5.79 -9.23 4.11
CA THR A 16 -7.08 -8.74 4.59
C THR A 16 -7.00 -7.23 4.76
N PRO A 17 -8.13 -6.53 4.60
CA PRO A 17 -8.10 -5.07 4.79
C PRO A 17 -7.61 -4.67 6.17
N GLU A 18 -7.93 -5.47 7.20
CA GLU A 18 -7.47 -5.14 8.54
C GLU A 18 -5.96 -5.18 8.66
N HIS A 19 -5.34 -6.20 8.09
CA HIS A 19 -3.88 -6.31 8.14
C HIS A 19 -3.21 -5.21 7.32
N ILE A 20 -3.79 -4.91 6.16
CA ILE A 20 -3.25 -3.86 5.31
C ILE A 20 -3.36 -2.51 6.01
N ALA A 21 -4.50 -2.25 6.65
CA ALA A 21 -4.69 -0.98 7.35
C ALA A 21 -3.66 -0.81 8.46
N ALA A 22 -3.41 -1.87 9.23
CA ALA A 22 -2.44 -1.78 10.33
C ALA A 22 -1.04 -1.51 9.79
N TYR A 23 -0.68 -2.17 8.70
CA TYR A 23 0.64 -2.01 8.10
C TYR A 23 0.82 -0.57 7.59
N LEU A 24 -0.15 -0.09 6.82
CA LEU A 24 -0.02 1.26 6.25
C LEU A 24 -0.12 2.35 7.32
N ASP A 25 -0.91 2.13 8.34
CA ASP A 25 -1.01 3.09 9.43
C ASP A 25 0.33 3.22 10.15
N ALA A 26 1.01 2.11 10.36
CA ALA A 26 2.34 2.14 10.96
C ALA A 26 3.34 2.87 10.08
N VAL A 27 3.25 2.65 8.76
CA VAL A 27 4.13 3.34 7.83
C VAL A 27 3.90 4.84 7.85
N LEU A 28 2.64 5.25 7.99
CA LEU A 28 2.30 6.68 7.99
C LEU A 28 2.85 7.41 9.19
N GLU A 29 3.21 6.71 10.26
CA GLU A 29 3.79 7.37 11.43
C GLU A 29 5.11 8.05 11.11
N ASP A 30 5.81 7.57 10.11
CA ASP A 30 7.09 8.18 9.72
C ASP A 30 6.91 9.43 8.88
N ASN A 31 5.70 9.69 8.40
CA ASN A 31 5.40 10.85 7.58
C ASN A 31 6.34 10.98 6.38
N ASP A 32 6.64 9.86 5.75
CA ASP A 32 7.58 9.77 4.65
C ASP A 32 6.84 9.32 3.39
N PRO A 33 6.62 10.23 2.42
CA PRO A 33 5.87 9.86 1.22
C PRO A 33 6.51 8.74 0.41
N ALA A 34 7.84 8.71 0.35
CA ALA A 34 8.51 7.66 -0.41
C ALA A 34 8.28 6.30 0.23
N LEU A 35 8.31 6.26 1.55
CA LEU A 35 8.06 5.03 2.27
C LEU A 35 6.63 4.56 2.08
N LEU A 36 5.68 5.50 2.11
CA LEU A 36 4.27 5.16 1.88
C LEU A 36 4.07 4.61 0.47
N ALA A 37 4.65 5.27 -0.53
CA ALA A 37 4.52 4.81 -1.90
C ALA A 37 5.08 3.41 -2.08
N HIS A 38 6.24 3.15 -1.46
CA HIS A 38 6.85 1.84 -1.50
C HIS A 38 5.93 0.79 -0.84
N ALA A 39 5.40 1.13 0.32
CA ALA A 39 4.54 0.21 1.07
C ALA A 39 3.27 -0.10 0.28
N LEU A 40 2.70 0.89 -0.40
CA LEU A 40 1.54 0.64 -1.24
C LEU A 40 1.88 -0.32 -2.36
N GLY A 41 3.09 -0.23 -2.90
CA GLY A 41 3.54 -1.16 -3.92
C GLY A 41 3.64 -2.58 -3.39
N VAL A 42 4.13 -2.73 -2.15
CA VAL A 42 4.23 -4.04 -1.53
C VAL A 42 2.84 -4.67 -1.40
N VAL A 43 1.89 -3.89 -0.89
CA VAL A 43 0.53 -4.38 -0.72
C VAL A 43 -0.11 -4.71 -2.06
N ALA A 44 0.06 -3.83 -3.04
CA ALA A 44 -0.55 -4.06 -4.35
C ALA A 44 -0.05 -5.34 -4.98
N ARG A 45 1.25 -5.61 -4.85
CA ARG A 45 1.80 -6.85 -5.39
C ARG A 45 1.27 -8.05 -4.63
N ALA A 46 1.10 -7.93 -3.32
CA ALA A 46 0.59 -9.03 -2.50
C ALA A 46 -0.84 -9.38 -2.87
N GLN A 47 -1.64 -8.37 -3.20
CA GLN A 47 -3.02 -8.59 -3.58
C GLN A 47 -3.19 -8.95 -5.04
N GLY A 48 -2.24 -8.58 -5.88
CA GLY A 48 -2.32 -8.79 -7.30
C GLY A 48 -2.41 -7.47 -8.03
N MET A 49 -1.29 -7.07 -8.66
CA MET A 49 -1.23 -5.78 -9.33
C MET A 49 -2.25 -5.69 -10.46
N ALA A 50 -2.54 -6.82 -11.12
CA ALA A 50 -3.50 -6.80 -12.22
C ALA A 50 -4.89 -6.39 -11.75
N GLU A 51 -5.31 -6.87 -10.59
CA GLU A 51 -6.61 -6.52 -10.04
C GLU A 51 -6.67 -5.06 -9.65
N ILE A 52 -5.60 -4.57 -9.02
CA ILE A 52 -5.54 -3.18 -8.63
C ILE A 52 -5.59 -2.29 -9.87
N ALA A 53 -4.86 -2.67 -10.91
CA ALA A 53 -4.86 -1.92 -12.16
C ALA A 53 -6.25 -1.88 -12.78
N GLN A 54 -6.94 -3.01 -12.78
CA GLN A 54 -8.26 -3.07 -13.36
C GLN A 54 -9.24 -2.18 -12.61
N GLU A 55 -9.20 -2.21 -11.29
CA GLU A 55 -10.15 -1.43 -10.50
C GLU A 55 -9.87 0.06 -10.53
N THR A 56 -8.59 0.43 -10.70
CA THR A 56 -8.25 1.85 -10.72
C THR A 56 -8.27 2.44 -12.13
N GLY A 57 -8.38 1.59 -13.15
CA GLY A 57 -8.33 2.07 -14.52
C GLY A 57 -6.94 2.50 -14.95
N ARG A 58 -5.90 2.07 -14.23
CA ARG A 58 -4.52 2.40 -14.56
C ARG A 58 -3.81 1.16 -15.07
N SER A 59 -2.74 1.36 -15.84
CA SER A 59 -1.97 0.21 -16.30
C SER A 59 -1.09 -0.32 -15.18
N ARG A 60 -0.75 -1.60 -15.26
CA ARG A 60 0.15 -2.18 -14.27
C ARG A 60 1.50 -1.46 -14.27
N GLU A 61 1.97 -1.09 -15.47
CA GLU A 61 3.24 -0.39 -15.55
C GLU A 61 3.22 0.93 -14.83
N GLN A 62 2.14 1.68 -14.98
CA GLN A 62 1.98 2.92 -14.26
C GLN A 62 2.02 2.70 -12.77
N LEU A 63 1.30 1.69 -12.30
CA LEU A 63 1.24 1.41 -10.87
C LEU A 63 2.58 0.96 -10.32
N TYR A 64 3.30 0.10 -11.05
CA TYR A 64 4.63 -0.30 -10.62
C TYR A 64 5.55 0.89 -10.48
N ARG A 65 5.40 1.86 -11.39
CA ARG A 65 6.26 3.03 -11.37
C ARG A 65 5.91 4.00 -10.26
N THR A 66 4.62 4.25 -10.07
CA THR A 66 4.20 5.25 -9.07
C THR A 66 4.15 4.71 -7.66
N LEU A 67 3.92 3.40 -7.48
CA LEU A 67 3.88 2.79 -6.16
C LEU A 67 5.23 2.19 -5.82
N SER A 68 6.23 3.07 -5.78
CA SER A 68 7.59 2.70 -5.46
C SER A 68 8.23 3.87 -4.73
N GLU A 69 9.40 3.65 -4.13
CA GLU A 69 10.02 4.72 -3.36
C GLU A 69 10.42 5.90 -4.24
N LYS A 70 10.54 5.71 -5.54
CA LYS A 70 10.82 6.81 -6.44
C LYS A 70 9.56 7.37 -7.08
N GLY A 71 8.42 6.79 -6.77
CA GLY A 71 7.17 7.23 -7.35
C GLY A 71 6.51 8.30 -6.52
N ASN A 72 5.49 8.89 -7.13
CA ASN A 72 4.73 9.93 -6.46
C ASN A 72 3.31 9.87 -7.00
N PRO A 73 2.49 8.94 -6.47
CA PRO A 73 1.13 8.79 -7.00
C PRO A 73 0.33 10.05 -6.76
N GLN A 74 -0.44 10.42 -7.77
CA GLN A 74 -1.36 11.53 -7.62
C GLN A 74 -2.46 11.15 -6.64
N LEU A 75 -3.11 12.15 -6.11
CA LEU A 75 -4.10 11.93 -5.06
C LEU A 75 -5.22 11.00 -5.52
N ASP A 76 -5.70 11.17 -6.75
CA ASP A 76 -6.77 10.32 -7.24
C ASP A 76 -6.28 8.87 -7.41
N THR A 77 -5.03 8.68 -7.81
CA THR A 77 -4.46 7.34 -7.90
C THR A 77 -4.36 6.72 -6.52
N LEU A 78 -3.86 7.49 -5.55
CA LEU A 78 -3.73 7.01 -4.18
C LEU A 78 -5.09 6.57 -3.64
N MET A 79 -6.10 7.42 -3.78
CA MET A 79 -7.42 7.10 -3.25
C MET A 79 -8.04 5.90 -3.97
N GLY A 80 -7.81 5.80 -5.27
CA GLY A 80 -8.32 4.65 -6.02
C GLY A 80 -7.66 3.36 -5.60
N VAL A 81 -6.35 3.40 -5.37
CA VAL A 81 -5.62 2.22 -4.93
C VAL A 81 -6.10 1.77 -3.55
N LEU A 82 -6.27 2.73 -2.63
CA LEU A 82 -6.76 2.40 -1.29
C LEU A 82 -8.15 1.79 -1.36
N LYS A 83 -9.01 2.35 -2.20
CA LYS A 83 -10.36 1.81 -2.36
C LYS A 83 -10.30 0.37 -2.88
N ALA A 84 -9.42 0.11 -3.83
CA ALA A 84 -9.26 -1.24 -4.38
C ALA A 84 -8.79 -2.22 -3.32
N MET A 85 -8.10 -1.72 -2.29
CA MET A 85 -7.65 -2.55 -1.17
C MET A 85 -8.69 -2.65 -0.06
N GLY A 86 -9.84 -2.01 -0.22
CA GLY A 86 -10.87 -2.02 0.80
C GLY A 86 -10.66 -0.99 1.90
N LEU A 87 -9.91 0.07 1.59
CA LEU A 87 -9.51 1.05 2.60
C LEU A 87 -9.95 2.44 2.19
N ARG A 88 -9.89 3.36 3.14
CA ARG A 88 -10.09 4.78 2.87
C ARG A 88 -9.14 5.57 3.75
N LEU A 89 -8.88 6.81 3.33
CA LEU A 89 -8.05 7.70 4.13
C LEU A 89 -8.85 8.21 5.32
N SER A 90 -8.15 8.44 6.40
CA SER A 90 -8.73 8.99 7.61
C SER A 90 -7.72 9.97 8.20
N ILE A 91 -8.24 11.02 8.82
CA ILE A 91 -7.41 12.09 9.37
C ILE A 91 -7.54 12.06 10.88
N GLN A 92 -6.40 12.06 11.57
CA GLN A 92 -6.37 12.04 13.02
C GLN A 92 -5.33 13.05 13.52
N PRO A 93 -5.56 13.62 14.70
CA PRO A 93 -4.54 14.51 15.27
C PRO A 93 -3.28 13.73 15.60
N VAL A 94 -2.12 14.39 15.45
CA VAL A 94 -0.88 13.74 15.87
C VAL A 94 -0.78 13.76 17.37
N GLY A 95 -0.15 12.73 17.90
CA GLY A 95 0.06 12.66 19.34
C GLY A 95 -1.16 12.30 20.14
N ALA A 96 -2.22 11.92 19.46
CA ALA A 96 -3.46 11.58 20.14
C ALA A 96 -3.44 10.15 20.65
#